data_2de7c0906f7a9711ea62be52ab7a886b
#
_entry.id   2de7c0906f7a9711ea62be52ab7a886b
#
_cell.length_a   1.000
_cell.length_b   1.000
_cell.length_c   1.000
_cell.angle_alpha   90.00
_cell.angle_beta   90.00
_cell.angle_gamma   90.00
#
_symmetry.space_group_name_H-M   'P 1'
#
loop_
_entity.id
_entity.type
_entity.pdbx_description
1 polymer ?
#
loop_
_entity_poly.entity_id
_entity_poly.type
_entity_poly.pdbx_seq_one_letter_code
_entity_poly.pdbx_strand_id
1 'polypeptide(L)'
;MKEKVVLAYSGGLDTTAIIPWLKETFDYDVICVCADCGQGEELDGLEERALSCGAAKLYIEDVTDEFCDNYVVPCVQAHAVYENKYLLGTSMARPVIAKRLVEIARKEGAVAICHGATGKGNDQIRFELTIKALAPDIKIIAPWRDSRWTLQSREDEIEYCRQHGIHLPFSPDSSYSRDRNIWHISHEGLELEDPANEPNYKHLLVLGCSPEDAPDEGEYVTMTFEKGVPTSVNGKKMKVSDIIRELNRLGGKHGIGIIDIVENRVVGMKSRGVYETPGGTILYEAHQQLEELILDRDTTTEKINVANKFAQVIYEGKWETPLREALQAFIEKTQEYVTGEVKFRLYKGNIIKAGTTSPYSLYNESIASFKTGDMYDHHDADGFINLFGL
;
A
#
# COMPACT_ATOMS: atom_id res chain seq x y z
N MET A 1 -28.66 -24.05 14.38
CA MET A 1 -28.07 -23.27 13.26
C MET A 1 -26.62 -23.67 13.18
N LYS A 2 -26.07 -23.80 11.98
CA LYS A 2 -24.63 -24.05 11.81
C LYS A 2 -23.83 -22.86 12.33
N GLU A 3 -22.64 -23.11 12.83
CA GLU A 3 -21.70 -22.06 13.16
C GLU A 3 -21.26 -21.35 11.87
N LYS A 4 -20.90 -20.07 11.99
CA LYS A 4 -20.50 -19.25 10.85
C LYS A 4 -19.02 -18.97 10.88
N VAL A 5 -18.40 -18.92 9.70
CA VAL A 5 -17.03 -18.43 9.48
C VAL A 5 -17.05 -17.28 8.49
N VAL A 6 -16.27 -16.24 8.78
CA VAL A 6 -16.01 -15.14 7.83
C VAL A 6 -14.74 -15.45 7.04
N LEU A 7 -14.83 -15.44 5.72
CA LEU A 7 -13.70 -15.69 4.80
C LEU A 7 -13.29 -14.38 4.13
N ALA A 8 -12.02 -14.01 4.25
CA ALA A 8 -11.40 -12.99 3.39
C ALA A 8 -11.42 -13.50 1.94
N TYR A 9 -12.28 -12.93 1.11
CA TYR A 9 -12.55 -13.43 -0.23
C TYR A 9 -12.14 -12.43 -1.31
N SER A 10 -11.16 -12.79 -2.11
CA SER A 10 -10.69 -12.00 -3.25
C SER A 10 -11.33 -12.41 -4.59
N GLY A 11 -12.02 -13.56 -4.63
CA GLY A 11 -12.51 -14.15 -5.88
C GLY A 11 -11.45 -14.89 -6.69
N GLY A 12 -10.21 -14.95 -6.20
CA GLY A 12 -9.14 -15.75 -6.78
C GLY A 12 -9.32 -17.25 -6.54
N LEU A 13 -8.48 -18.06 -7.17
CA LEU A 13 -8.55 -19.53 -7.11
C LEU A 13 -8.49 -20.02 -5.67
N ASP A 14 -7.45 -19.64 -4.91
CA ASP A 14 -7.21 -20.10 -3.55
C ASP A 14 -8.43 -19.81 -2.64
N THR A 15 -8.91 -18.57 -2.63
CA THR A 15 -10.04 -18.19 -1.77
C THR A 15 -11.35 -18.85 -2.21
N THR A 16 -11.48 -19.18 -3.49
CA THR A 16 -12.64 -19.89 -4.02
C THR A 16 -12.62 -21.37 -3.60
N ALA A 17 -11.46 -22.05 -3.65
CA ALA A 17 -11.30 -23.43 -3.18
C ALA A 17 -11.52 -23.57 -1.66
N ILE A 18 -11.22 -22.53 -0.90
CA ILE A 18 -11.43 -22.51 0.57
C ILE A 18 -12.91 -22.59 0.94
N ILE A 19 -13.86 -22.10 0.12
CA ILE A 19 -15.29 -22.13 0.46
C ILE A 19 -15.80 -23.55 0.68
N PRO A 20 -15.71 -24.50 -0.28
CA PRO A 20 -16.14 -25.87 -0.08
C PRO A 20 -15.29 -26.56 1.00
N TRP A 21 -14.00 -26.30 1.09
CA TRP A 21 -13.15 -26.88 2.12
C TRP A 21 -13.57 -26.54 3.55
N LEU A 22 -13.96 -25.30 3.82
CA LEU A 22 -14.48 -24.89 5.14
C LEU A 22 -15.78 -25.61 5.49
N LYS A 23 -16.66 -25.82 4.50
CA LYS A 23 -17.92 -26.53 4.70
C LYS A 23 -17.71 -28.00 5.00
N GLU A 24 -16.81 -28.66 4.29
CA GLU A 24 -16.50 -30.09 4.47
C GLU A 24 -15.72 -30.36 5.77
N THR A 25 -14.76 -29.49 6.08
CA THR A 25 -13.84 -29.71 7.19
C THR A 25 -14.44 -29.34 8.55
N PHE A 26 -15.29 -28.31 8.60
CA PHE A 26 -15.81 -27.73 9.84
C PHE A 26 -17.33 -27.68 9.93
N ASP A 27 -18.04 -28.00 8.86
CA ASP A 27 -19.50 -27.85 8.75
C ASP A 27 -20.01 -26.41 8.99
N TYR A 28 -19.24 -25.42 8.58
CA TYR A 28 -19.56 -24.00 8.74
C TYR A 28 -20.46 -23.45 7.61
N ASP A 29 -21.30 -22.47 7.95
CA ASP A 29 -21.85 -21.54 6.98
C ASP A 29 -20.79 -20.46 6.65
N VAL A 30 -20.38 -20.38 5.38
CA VAL A 30 -19.29 -19.48 4.96
C VAL A 30 -19.86 -18.13 4.54
N ILE A 31 -19.45 -17.07 5.25
CA ILE A 31 -19.73 -15.67 4.91
C ILE A 31 -18.49 -15.09 4.24
N CYS A 32 -18.56 -14.85 2.95
CA CYS A 32 -17.48 -14.21 2.20
C CYS A 32 -17.51 -12.71 2.42
N VAL A 33 -16.31 -12.10 2.53
CA VAL A 33 -16.14 -10.65 2.65
C VAL A 33 -15.03 -10.20 1.72
N CYS A 34 -15.35 -9.31 0.80
CA CYS A 34 -14.41 -8.58 -0.03
C CYS A 34 -14.43 -7.11 0.40
N ALA A 35 -13.30 -6.59 0.83
CA ALA A 35 -13.14 -5.16 1.04
C ALA A 35 -12.64 -4.53 -0.26
N ASP A 36 -13.40 -3.57 -0.78
CA ASP A 36 -13.01 -2.78 -1.94
C ASP A 36 -12.05 -1.68 -1.51
N CYS A 37 -10.76 -1.91 -1.79
CA CYS A 37 -9.69 -0.93 -1.63
C CYS A 37 -9.37 -0.19 -2.95
N GLY A 38 -10.30 -0.16 -3.90
CA GLY A 38 -10.13 0.45 -5.22
C GLY A 38 -9.48 -0.47 -6.25
N GLN A 39 -9.69 -1.80 -6.16
CA GLN A 39 -9.19 -2.78 -7.14
C GLN A 39 -9.99 -2.81 -8.46
N GLY A 40 -11.09 -2.06 -8.55
CA GLY A 40 -11.81 -1.85 -9.81
C GLY A 40 -12.51 -3.09 -10.36
N GLU A 41 -12.25 -3.45 -11.62
CA GLU A 41 -12.91 -4.51 -12.37
C GLU A 41 -12.79 -5.92 -11.74
N GLU A 42 -11.88 -6.12 -10.79
CA GLU A 42 -11.75 -7.40 -10.07
C GLU A 42 -13.00 -7.76 -9.25
N LEU A 43 -13.88 -6.79 -9.00
CA LEU A 43 -15.14 -6.99 -8.26
C LEU A 43 -16.29 -7.50 -9.14
N ASP A 44 -16.15 -7.48 -10.46
CA ASP A 44 -17.22 -7.86 -11.39
C ASP A 44 -17.54 -9.36 -11.28
N GLY A 45 -18.82 -9.66 -11.09
CA GLY A 45 -19.33 -11.04 -10.96
C GLY A 45 -18.90 -11.77 -9.68
N LEU A 46 -18.33 -11.06 -8.71
CA LEU A 46 -17.79 -11.65 -7.48
C LEU A 46 -18.87 -12.31 -6.62
N GLU A 47 -20.08 -11.70 -6.54
CA GLU A 47 -21.19 -12.24 -5.75
C GLU A 47 -21.71 -13.55 -6.34
N GLU A 48 -21.96 -13.58 -7.64
CA GLU A 48 -22.39 -14.79 -8.33
C GLU A 48 -21.40 -15.93 -8.15
N ARG A 49 -20.11 -15.61 -8.26
CA ARG A 49 -19.01 -16.58 -8.05
C ARG A 49 -19.02 -17.14 -6.63
N ALA A 50 -19.07 -16.28 -5.61
CA ALA A 50 -19.05 -16.73 -4.21
C ALA A 50 -20.26 -17.63 -3.90
N LEU A 51 -21.46 -17.23 -4.32
CA LEU A 51 -22.69 -17.99 -4.07
C LEU A 51 -22.69 -19.32 -4.82
N SER A 52 -22.23 -19.35 -6.08
CA SER A 52 -22.14 -20.60 -6.87
C SER A 52 -21.14 -21.59 -6.26
N CYS A 53 -20.13 -21.12 -5.55
CA CYS A 53 -19.18 -21.95 -4.82
C CYS A 53 -19.70 -22.43 -3.45
N GLY A 54 -20.92 -22.03 -3.07
CA GLY A 54 -21.59 -22.48 -1.86
C GLY A 54 -21.41 -21.57 -0.65
N ALA A 55 -20.94 -20.32 -0.82
CA ALA A 55 -21.01 -19.33 0.23
C ALA A 55 -22.47 -19.03 0.60
N ALA A 56 -22.76 -18.84 1.88
CA ALA A 56 -24.08 -18.46 2.34
C ALA A 56 -24.41 -16.99 2.05
N LYS A 57 -23.36 -16.14 1.99
CA LYS A 57 -23.50 -14.71 1.75
C LYS A 57 -22.15 -14.11 1.32
N LEU A 58 -22.20 -13.02 0.54
CA LEU A 58 -21.06 -12.14 0.27
C LEU A 58 -21.35 -10.74 0.77
N TYR A 59 -20.37 -10.13 1.39
CA TYR A 59 -20.27 -8.69 1.64
C TYR A 59 -19.21 -8.10 0.71
N ILE A 60 -19.53 -7.04 0.00
CA ILE A 60 -18.58 -6.18 -0.70
C ILE A 60 -18.65 -4.83 0.01
N GLU A 61 -17.59 -4.45 0.69
CA GLU A 61 -17.53 -3.25 1.53
C GLU A 61 -16.53 -2.26 0.92
N ASP A 62 -17.03 -1.12 0.43
CA ASP A 62 -16.16 -0.05 -0.06
C ASP A 62 -15.43 0.61 1.12
N VAL A 63 -14.15 0.37 1.21
CA VAL A 63 -13.25 0.97 2.20
C VAL A 63 -12.22 1.89 1.55
N THR A 64 -12.42 2.28 0.28
CA THR A 64 -11.45 3.05 -0.50
C THR A 64 -11.06 4.36 0.16
N ASP A 65 -12.04 5.15 0.60
CA ASP A 65 -11.77 6.44 1.26
C ASP A 65 -11.14 6.22 2.64
N GLU A 66 -11.66 5.27 3.43
CA GLU A 66 -11.05 4.90 4.74
C GLU A 66 -9.60 4.46 4.58
N PHE A 67 -9.31 3.64 3.57
CA PHE A 67 -7.95 3.20 3.25
C PHE A 67 -7.03 4.38 2.91
N CYS A 68 -7.49 5.29 2.06
CA CYS A 68 -6.71 6.46 1.68
C CYS A 68 -6.46 7.40 2.86
N ASP A 69 -7.50 7.76 3.60
CA ASP A 69 -7.42 8.78 4.64
C ASP A 69 -6.69 8.28 5.90
N ASN A 70 -6.95 7.03 6.33
CA ASN A 70 -6.49 6.52 7.61
C ASN A 70 -5.24 5.65 7.54
N TYR A 71 -4.86 5.15 6.35
CA TYR A 71 -3.70 4.26 6.19
C TYR A 71 -2.67 4.84 5.23
N VAL A 72 -3.09 5.37 4.07
CA VAL A 72 -2.16 5.92 3.08
C VAL A 72 -1.64 7.29 3.54
N VAL A 73 -2.51 8.22 3.93
CA VAL A 73 -2.11 9.57 4.36
C VAL A 73 -1.07 9.54 5.49
N PRO A 74 -1.23 8.76 6.57
CA PRO A 74 -0.19 8.65 7.61
C PRO A 74 1.16 8.16 7.06
N CYS A 75 1.17 7.23 6.11
CA CYS A 75 2.40 6.75 5.48
C CYS A 75 3.06 7.80 4.59
N VAL A 76 2.26 8.61 3.86
CA VAL A 76 2.76 9.78 3.10
C VAL A 76 3.37 10.82 4.03
N GLN A 77 2.65 11.22 5.07
CA GLN A 77 3.12 12.16 6.07
C GLN A 77 4.40 11.70 6.76
N ALA A 78 4.52 10.40 7.02
CA ALA A 78 5.73 9.79 7.56
C ALA A 78 6.88 9.73 6.55
N HIS A 79 6.61 9.76 5.25
CA HIS A 79 7.52 9.31 4.21
C HIS A 79 7.99 7.86 4.45
N ALA A 80 7.04 6.98 4.78
CA ALA A 80 7.32 5.60 5.17
C ALA A 80 7.63 4.74 3.94
N VAL A 81 8.89 4.34 3.78
CA VAL A 81 9.37 3.52 2.67
C VAL A 81 10.13 2.32 3.21
N TYR A 82 9.66 1.11 2.93
CA TYR A 82 10.36 -0.09 3.37
C TYR A 82 11.55 -0.39 2.46
N GLU A 83 12.72 -0.65 3.09
CA GLU A 83 13.99 -0.92 2.39
C GLU A 83 14.34 0.11 1.31
N ASN A 84 13.99 1.38 1.54
CA ASN A 84 14.21 2.53 0.65
C ASN A 84 13.57 2.43 -0.74
N LYS A 85 12.61 1.54 -0.94
CA LYS A 85 11.96 1.33 -2.24
C LYS A 85 10.46 1.08 -2.16
N TYR A 86 10.00 0.22 -1.25
CA TYR A 86 8.64 -0.27 -1.25
C TYR A 86 7.70 0.69 -0.50
N LEU A 87 6.68 1.19 -1.20
CA LEU A 87 5.69 2.15 -0.69
C LEU A 87 4.50 1.49 0.03
N LEU A 88 4.68 0.29 0.56
CA LEU A 88 3.81 -0.37 1.54
C LEU A 88 2.36 -0.70 1.10
N GLY A 89 2.03 -0.67 -0.19
CA GLY A 89 0.63 -0.75 -0.64
C GLY A 89 -0.15 -1.96 -0.14
N THR A 90 0.43 -3.17 -0.20
CA THR A 90 -0.19 -4.38 0.37
C THR A 90 -0.19 -4.32 1.90
N SER A 91 0.89 -3.82 2.51
CA SER A 91 1.04 -3.76 3.97
C SER A 91 0.01 -2.85 4.63
N MET A 92 -0.33 -1.73 3.99
CA MET A 92 -1.36 -0.80 4.45
C MET A 92 -2.80 -1.34 4.25
N ALA A 93 -3.02 -2.13 3.18
CA ALA A 93 -4.36 -2.63 2.86
C ALA A 93 -4.81 -3.77 3.81
N ARG A 94 -3.91 -4.63 4.26
CA ARG A 94 -4.28 -5.79 5.08
C ARG A 94 -4.92 -5.42 6.44
N PRO A 95 -4.44 -4.40 7.18
CA PRO A 95 -5.11 -3.96 8.41
C PRO A 95 -6.56 -3.48 8.20
N VAL A 96 -6.84 -2.66 7.17
CA VAL A 96 -8.20 -2.19 6.91
C VAL A 96 -9.13 -3.33 6.51
N ILE A 97 -8.64 -4.29 5.69
CA ILE A 97 -9.39 -5.48 5.31
C ILE A 97 -9.68 -6.32 6.57
N ALA A 98 -8.65 -6.61 7.39
CA ALA A 98 -8.80 -7.42 8.60
C ALA A 98 -9.77 -6.79 9.61
N LYS A 99 -9.74 -5.47 9.78
CA LYS A 99 -10.71 -4.72 10.59
C LYS A 99 -12.13 -4.98 10.09
N ARG A 100 -12.36 -4.89 8.77
CA ARG A 100 -13.68 -5.13 8.19
C ARG A 100 -14.13 -6.58 8.37
N LEU A 101 -13.21 -7.56 8.27
CA LEU A 101 -13.52 -8.96 8.58
C LEU A 101 -14.00 -9.14 10.03
N VAL A 102 -13.33 -8.49 10.98
CA VAL A 102 -13.73 -8.53 12.41
C VAL A 102 -15.12 -7.91 12.62
N GLU A 103 -15.38 -6.75 12.02
CA GLU A 103 -16.68 -6.08 12.12
C GLU A 103 -17.82 -6.95 11.58
N ILE A 104 -17.63 -7.59 10.42
CA ILE A 104 -18.60 -8.51 9.83
C ILE A 104 -18.73 -9.79 10.67
N ALA A 105 -17.63 -10.33 11.21
CA ALA A 105 -17.69 -11.51 12.09
C ALA A 105 -18.52 -11.23 13.35
N ARG A 106 -18.34 -10.08 13.96
CA ARG A 106 -19.16 -9.64 15.09
C ARG A 106 -20.64 -9.47 14.71
N LYS A 107 -20.91 -8.82 13.58
CA LYS A 107 -22.28 -8.60 13.05
C LYS A 107 -23.02 -9.91 12.78
N GLU A 108 -22.34 -10.90 12.21
CA GLU A 108 -22.91 -12.19 11.82
C GLU A 108 -22.89 -13.22 12.97
N GLY A 109 -22.22 -12.92 14.08
CA GLY A 109 -22.01 -13.87 15.18
C GLY A 109 -21.14 -15.05 14.75
N ALA A 110 -20.15 -14.81 13.90
CA ALA A 110 -19.23 -15.83 13.43
C ALA A 110 -18.23 -16.22 14.52
N VAL A 111 -17.90 -17.52 14.59
CA VAL A 111 -16.97 -18.08 15.57
C VAL A 111 -15.52 -18.07 15.08
N ALA A 112 -15.32 -17.88 13.78
CA ALA A 112 -14.00 -17.90 13.16
C ALA A 112 -13.89 -16.91 12.02
N ILE A 113 -12.64 -16.50 11.74
CA ILE A 113 -12.23 -15.76 10.54
C ILE A 113 -11.20 -16.60 9.81
N CYS A 114 -11.36 -16.76 8.50
CA CYS A 114 -10.45 -17.48 7.62
C CYS A 114 -9.81 -16.54 6.61
N HIS A 115 -8.53 -16.74 6.32
CA HIS A 115 -7.81 -16.05 5.24
C HIS A 115 -7.07 -17.05 4.34
N GLY A 116 -6.95 -16.72 3.05
CA GLY A 116 -6.26 -17.53 2.05
C GLY A 116 -4.77 -17.23 1.89
N ALA A 117 -4.17 -16.45 2.79
CA ALA A 117 -2.76 -16.12 2.68
C ALA A 117 -1.87 -17.36 2.83
N THR A 118 -0.92 -17.52 1.89
CA THR A 118 0.00 -18.66 1.88
C THR A 118 0.99 -18.61 3.03
N GLY A 119 1.53 -19.78 3.43
CA GLY A 119 2.52 -19.87 4.50
C GLY A 119 3.88 -19.21 4.20
N LYS A 120 4.13 -18.84 2.94
CA LYS A 120 5.35 -18.17 2.48
C LYS A 120 5.22 -16.63 2.43
N GLY A 121 4.00 -16.10 2.47
CA GLY A 121 3.71 -14.68 2.35
C GLY A 121 3.66 -13.93 3.68
N ASN A 122 3.86 -12.61 3.64
CA ASN A 122 3.73 -11.73 4.80
C ASN A 122 2.27 -11.53 5.23
N ASP A 123 1.32 -11.71 4.33
CA ASP A 123 -0.08 -11.35 4.52
C ASP A 123 -0.74 -12.14 5.66
N GLN A 124 -0.33 -13.40 5.86
CA GLN A 124 -0.78 -14.17 7.01
C GLN A 124 -0.50 -13.45 8.33
N ILE A 125 0.68 -12.84 8.47
CA ILE A 125 1.08 -12.11 9.68
C ILE A 125 0.22 -10.85 9.82
N ARG A 126 0.03 -10.09 8.74
CA ARG A 126 -0.72 -8.85 8.70
C ARG A 126 -2.19 -9.04 9.07
N PHE A 127 -2.85 -10.06 8.50
CA PHE A 127 -4.22 -10.43 8.86
C PHE A 127 -4.31 -10.86 10.31
N GLU A 128 -3.48 -11.81 10.74
CA GLU A 128 -3.61 -12.40 12.05
C GLU A 128 -3.27 -11.45 13.19
N LEU A 129 -2.25 -10.62 13.07
CA LEU A 129 -1.92 -9.63 14.09
C LEU A 129 -3.04 -8.61 14.28
N THR A 130 -3.64 -8.15 13.18
CA THR A 130 -4.79 -7.23 13.25
C THR A 130 -6.01 -7.90 13.86
N ILE A 131 -6.37 -9.12 13.43
CA ILE A 131 -7.50 -9.86 13.99
C ILE A 131 -7.28 -10.13 15.48
N LYS A 132 -6.09 -10.57 15.91
CA LYS A 132 -5.77 -10.82 17.32
C LYS A 132 -5.84 -9.57 18.17
N ALA A 133 -5.45 -8.41 17.64
CA ALA A 133 -5.55 -7.15 18.35
C ALA A 133 -7.02 -6.70 18.54
N LEU A 134 -7.85 -6.83 17.50
CA LEU A 134 -9.23 -6.34 17.52
C LEU A 134 -10.24 -7.36 18.06
N ALA A 135 -9.97 -8.65 17.93
CA ALA A 135 -10.87 -9.74 18.32
C ALA A 135 -10.11 -10.99 18.79
N PRO A 136 -9.43 -10.93 19.95
CA PRO A 136 -8.60 -12.01 20.47
C PRO A 136 -9.38 -13.30 20.78
N ASP A 137 -10.68 -13.22 20.92
CA ASP A 137 -11.61 -14.34 21.19
C ASP A 137 -12.06 -15.08 19.91
N ILE A 138 -11.87 -14.49 18.72
CA ILE A 138 -12.26 -15.13 17.44
C ILE A 138 -11.15 -16.09 16.99
N LYS A 139 -11.55 -17.31 16.63
CA LYS A 139 -10.64 -18.31 16.07
C LYS A 139 -10.16 -17.88 14.67
N ILE A 140 -8.87 -18.02 14.42
CA ILE A 140 -8.30 -17.82 13.08
C ILE A 140 -8.09 -19.15 12.39
N ILE A 141 -8.50 -19.26 11.13
CA ILE A 141 -8.28 -20.43 10.27
C ILE A 141 -7.39 -19.99 9.13
N ALA A 142 -6.25 -20.67 8.99
CA ALA A 142 -5.28 -20.46 7.92
C ALA A 142 -5.04 -21.80 7.19
N PRO A 143 -5.76 -22.08 6.10
CA PRO A 143 -5.73 -23.40 5.42
C PRO A 143 -4.32 -23.86 5.08
N TRP A 144 -3.50 -23.00 4.50
CA TRP A 144 -2.12 -23.33 4.12
C TRP A 144 -1.21 -23.84 5.26
N ARG A 145 -1.63 -23.69 6.51
CA ARG A 145 -0.95 -24.23 7.70
C ARG A 145 -1.77 -25.30 8.42
N ASP A 146 -2.91 -25.69 7.89
CA ASP A 146 -3.74 -26.75 8.43
C ASP A 146 -3.40 -28.08 7.76
N SER A 147 -3.12 -29.11 8.53
CA SER A 147 -2.75 -30.44 8.01
C SER A 147 -3.86 -31.11 7.18
N ARG A 148 -5.10 -30.63 7.28
CA ARG A 148 -6.25 -31.12 6.49
C ARG A 148 -6.34 -30.45 5.12
N TRP A 149 -5.59 -29.36 4.87
CA TRP A 149 -5.46 -28.75 3.56
C TRP A 149 -4.45 -29.52 2.72
N THR A 150 -4.95 -30.26 1.73
CA THR A 150 -4.12 -31.16 0.91
C THR A 150 -3.79 -30.57 -0.48
N LEU A 151 -4.33 -29.39 -0.79
CA LEU A 151 -4.11 -28.73 -2.07
C LEU A 151 -2.75 -28.02 -2.03
N GLN A 152 -1.76 -28.59 -2.72
CA GLN A 152 -0.38 -28.11 -2.66
C GLN A 152 0.02 -27.28 -3.88
N SER A 153 -0.76 -27.36 -4.95
CA SER A 153 -0.50 -26.68 -6.22
C SER A 153 -1.77 -26.05 -6.77
N ARG A 154 -1.59 -25.13 -7.73
CA ARG A 154 -2.68 -24.51 -8.49
C ARG A 154 -3.53 -25.56 -9.22
N GLU A 155 -2.88 -26.58 -9.74
CA GLU A 155 -3.53 -27.70 -10.42
C GLU A 155 -4.45 -28.49 -9.47
N ASP A 156 -3.98 -28.74 -8.24
CA ASP A 156 -4.78 -29.41 -7.20
C ASP A 156 -6.02 -28.59 -6.86
N GLU A 157 -5.89 -27.26 -6.74
CA GLU A 157 -7.01 -26.36 -6.45
C GLU A 157 -8.03 -26.33 -7.60
N ILE A 158 -7.57 -26.27 -8.85
CA ILE A 158 -8.45 -26.32 -10.04
C ILE A 158 -9.22 -27.63 -10.07
N GLU A 159 -8.53 -28.77 -9.87
CA GLU A 159 -9.16 -30.08 -9.88
C GLU A 159 -10.15 -30.23 -8.71
N TYR A 160 -9.81 -29.75 -7.53
CA TYR A 160 -10.71 -29.73 -6.38
C TYR A 160 -11.95 -28.88 -6.65
N CYS A 161 -11.81 -27.69 -7.20
CA CYS A 161 -12.95 -26.85 -7.62
C CYS A 161 -13.82 -27.55 -8.65
N ARG A 162 -13.21 -28.23 -9.64
CA ARG A 162 -13.93 -28.99 -10.67
C ARG A 162 -14.75 -30.14 -10.06
N GLN A 163 -14.20 -30.89 -9.10
CA GLN A 163 -14.90 -31.97 -8.39
C GLN A 163 -16.12 -31.47 -7.61
N HIS A 164 -16.10 -30.20 -7.17
CA HIS A 164 -17.21 -29.54 -6.49
C HIS A 164 -18.18 -28.81 -7.45
N GLY A 165 -18.03 -29.03 -8.77
CA GLY A 165 -18.90 -28.39 -9.78
C GLY A 165 -18.64 -26.87 -9.95
N ILE A 166 -17.51 -26.38 -9.46
CA ILE A 166 -17.13 -24.99 -9.57
C ILE A 166 -16.35 -24.79 -10.87
N HIS A 167 -16.93 -24.01 -11.79
CA HIS A 167 -16.30 -23.67 -13.06
C HIS A 167 -15.61 -22.30 -12.93
N LEU A 168 -14.29 -22.29 -12.95
CA LEU A 168 -13.49 -21.10 -12.84
C LEU A 168 -12.98 -20.66 -14.22
N PRO A 169 -12.95 -19.36 -14.52
CA PRO A 169 -12.42 -18.84 -15.77
C PRO A 169 -10.87 -18.83 -15.80
N PHE A 170 -10.23 -19.53 -14.84
CA PHE A 170 -8.78 -19.58 -14.72
C PHE A 170 -8.20 -20.69 -15.57
N SER A 171 -7.25 -20.32 -16.45
CA SER A 171 -6.42 -21.27 -17.19
C SER A 171 -5.20 -21.64 -16.34
N PRO A 172 -4.63 -22.85 -16.52
CA PRO A 172 -3.37 -23.25 -15.90
C PRO A 172 -2.18 -22.37 -16.35
N ASP A 173 -2.38 -21.59 -17.42
CA ASP A 173 -1.32 -20.84 -18.05
C ASP A 173 -0.78 -19.72 -17.15
N SER A 174 0.51 -19.66 -17.17
CA SER A 174 1.48 -18.76 -16.55
C SER A 174 0.99 -17.30 -16.50
N SER A 175 0.41 -16.89 -15.39
CA SER A 175 0.14 -15.48 -15.10
C SER A 175 0.91 -15.03 -13.86
N TYR A 176 1.31 -13.77 -13.84
CA TYR A 176 1.86 -13.18 -12.62
C TYR A 176 0.86 -13.28 -11.47
N SER A 177 1.35 -13.56 -10.28
CA SER A 177 0.59 -13.33 -9.06
C SER A 177 0.49 -11.83 -8.83
N ARG A 178 -0.73 -11.30 -8.74
CA ARG A 178 -0.99 -9.87 -8.59
C ARG A 178 -1.82 -9.59 -7.36
N ASP A 179 -1.50 -8.47 -6.69
CA ASP A 179 -2.31 -7.87 -5.64
C ASP A 179 -2.50 -6.39 -5.97
N ARG A 180 -3.76 -5.96 -6.07
CA ARG A 180 -4.13 -4.61 -6.54
C ARG A 180 -5.01 -3.90 -5.52
N ASN A 181 -4.74 -2.62 -5.35
CA ASN A 181 -5.63 -1.65 -4.70
C ASN A 181 -5.43 -0.28 -5.35
N ILE A 182 -6.12 0.75 -4.87
CA ILE A 182 -6.02 2.11 -5.42
C ILE A 182 -4.59 2.68 -5.39
N TRP A 183 -3.76 2.22 -4.46
CA TRP A 183 -2.39 2.73 -4.26
C TRP A 183 -1.37 2.11 -5.19
N HIS A 184 -1.48 0.79 -5.42
CA HIS A 184 -0.50 0.05 -6.19
C HIS A 184 -1.04 -1.23 -6.83
N ILE A 185 -0.20 -1.85 -7.65
CA ILE A 185 -0.29 -3.26 -8.04
C ILE A 185 1.07 -3.92 -7.85
N SER A 186 1.09 -5.10 -7.25
CA SER A 186 2.29 -5.95 -7.16
C SER A 186 2.26 -7.03 -8.23
N HIS A 187 3.45 -7.42 -8.71
CA HIS A 187 3.64 -8.52 -9.64
C HIS A 187 4.74 -9.44 -9.10
N GLU A 188 4.44 -10.73 -9.00
CA GLU A 188 5.37 -11.77 -8.57
C GLU A 188 5.23 -12.99 -9.50
N GLY A 189 6.24 -13.86 -9.52
CA GLY A 189 6.23 -15.10 -10.29
C GLY A 189 6.85 -14.99 -11.68
N LEU A 190 6.75 -16.07 -12.46
CA LEU A 190 7.31 -16.19 -13.80
C LEU A 190 8.83 -15.88 -13.85
N GLU A 191 9.26 -15.05 -14.81
CA GLU A 191 10.67 -14.66 -14.95
C GLU A 191 11.21 -13.89 -13.73
N LEU A 192 10.32 -13.31 -12.90
CA LEU A 192 10.73 -12.57 -11.70
C LEU A 192 11.27 -13.48 -10.60
N GLU A 193 11.00 -14.79 -10.64
CA GLU A 193 11.50 -15.73 -9.64
C GLU A 193 13.02 -15.88 -9.67
N ASP A 194 13.64 -15.63 -10.84
CA ASP A 194 15.09 -15.56 -10.96
C ASP A 194 15.53 -14.09 -11.05
N PRO A 195 16.27 -13.57 -10.06
CA PRO A 195 16.77 -12.20 -10.09
C PRO A 195 17.71 -11.86 -11.25
N ALA A 196 18.23 -12.85 -11.95
CA ALA A 196 19.06 -12.66 -13.13
C ALA A 196 18.25 -12.29 -14.39
N ASN A 197 16.95 -12.49 -14.38
CA ASN A 197 16.09 -12.20 -15.51
C ASN A 197 15.63 -10.74 -15.52
N GLU A 198 15.57 -10.14 -16.69
CA GLU A 198 14.94 -8.83 -16.90
C GLU A 198 13.42 -8.98 -16.88
N PRO A 199 12.68 -8.08 -16.18
CA PRO A 199 11.22 -8.08 -16.22
C PRO A 199 10.69 -7.77 -17.62
N ASN A 200 9.68 -8.50 -18.05
CA ASN A 200 9.00 -8.21 -19.30
C ASN A 200 7.95 -7.10 -19.12
N TYR A 201 8.38 -5.86 -19.02
CA TYR A 201 7.53 -4.70 -18.74
C TYR A 201 6.33 -4.56 -19.69
N LYS A 202 6.44 -4.99 -20.97
CA LYS A 202 5.34 -4.94 -21.92
C LYS A 202 4.15 -5.82 -21.54
N HIS A 203 4.41 -6.93 -20.86
CA HIS A 203 3.37 -7.86 -20.41
C HIS A 203 3.04 -7.69 -18.91
N LEU A 204 3.96 -7.13 -18.16
CA LEU A 204 3.84 -6.99 -16.71
C LEU A 204 2.98 -5.78 -16.35
N LEU A 205 3.25 -4.60 -16.93
CA LEU A 205 2.66 -3.33 -16.54
C LEU A 205 1.15 -3.27 -16.83
N VAL A 206 0.38 -2.77 -15.88
CA VAL A 206 -1.08 -2.64 -15.93
C VAL A 206 -1.54 -1.20 -15.67
N LEU A 207 -0.87 -0.48 -14.77
CA LEU A 207 -1.25 0.89 -14.40
C LEU A 207 -0.62 1.95 -15.30
N GLY A 208 0.41 1.58 -16.04
CA GLY A 208 1.14 2.53 -16.86
C GLY A 208 1.93 1.89 -18.00
N CYS A 209 2.92 2.61 -18.48
CA CYS A 209 3.86 2.18 -19.52
C CYS A 209 5.29 2.23 -18.99
N SER A 210 6.24 1.61 -19.74
CA SER A 210 7.66 1.80 -19.44
C SER A 210 8.09 3.25 -19.73
N PRO A 211 9.15 3.75 -19.08
CA PRO A 211 9.69 5.08 -19.40
C PRO A 211 10.05 5.26 -20.88
N GLU A 212 10.43 4.18 -21.58
CA GLU A 212 10.77 4.19 -23.00
C GLU A 212 9.54 4.44 -23.88
N ASP A 213 8.39 3.89 -23.49
CA ASP A 213 7.11 4.01 -24.21
C ASP A 213 6.32 5.27 -23.82
N ALA A 214 6.81 6.02 -22.82
CA ALA A 214 6.16 7.24 -22.35
C ALA A 214 6.31 8.39 -23.36
N PRO A 215 5.37 9.39 -23.35
CA PRO A 215 5.42 10.53 -24.27
C PRO A 215 6.74 11.31 -24.23
N ASP A 216 7.16 11.83 -25.40
CA ASP A 216 8.35 12.68 -25.53
C ASP A 216 8.14 14.09 -24.98
N GLU A 217 6.90 14.47 -24.68
CA GLU A 217 6.58 15.74 -24.05
C GLU A 217 6.26 15.55 -22.57
N GLY A 218 6.94 16.33 -21.72
CA GLY A 218 6.67 16.33 -20.27
C GLY A 218 5.41 17.11 -19.92
N GLU A 219 4.72 16.70 -18.84
CA GLU A 219 3.50 17.30 -18.36
C GLU A 219 3.72 17.95 -16.98
N TYR A 220 3.30 19.23 -16.84
CA TYR A 220 3.36 19.92 -15.56
C TYR A 220 2.19 19.52 -14.67
N VAL A 221 2.48 19.32 -13.39
CA VAL A 221 1.49 19.00 -12.36
C VAL A 221 1.75 19.92 -11.17
N THR A 222 0.66 20.46 -10.62
CA THR A 222 0.67 21.27 -9.39
C THR A 222 -0.18 20.58 -8.34
N MET A 223 0.35 20.46 -7.12
CA MET A 223 -0.37 19.90 -5.98
C MET A 223 -0.38 20.86 -4.81
N THR A 224 -1.49 20.92 -4.08
CA THR A 224 -1.57 21.65 -2.82
C THR A 224 -1.74 20.70 -1.65
N PHE A 225 -1.15 21.09 -0.53
CA PHE A 225 -1.22 20.37 0.74
C PHE A 225 -1.68 21.29 1.86
N GLU A 226 -2.42 20.74 2.81
CA GLU A 226 -2.77 21.36 4.08
C GLU A 226 -2.43 20.39 5.21
N LYS A 227 -1.53 20.78 6.11
CA LYS A 227 -1.03 19.94 7.22
C LYS A 227 -0.58 18.56 6.77
N GLY A 228 0.16 18.52 5.67
CA GLY A 228 0.69 17.26 5.10
C GLY A 228 -0.33 16.41 4.34
N VAL A 229 -1.60 16.84 4.26
CA VAL A 229 -2.65 16.13 3.53
C VAL A 229 -2.81 16.77 2.15
N PRO A 230 -2.79 16.00 1.04
CA PRO A 230 -3.02 16.55 -0.29
C PRO A 230 -4.49 17.00 -0.45
N THR A 231 -4.71 18.16 -1.03
CA THR A 231 -6.05 18.77 -1.15
C THR A 231 -6.48 19.10 -2.58
N SER A 232 -5.51 19.23 -3.51
CA SER A 232 -5.83 19.49 -4.91
C SER A 232 -4.76 18.98 -5.86
N VAL A 233 -5.17 18.73 -7.12
CA VAL A 233 -4.27 18.52 -8.27
C VAL A 233 -4.69 19.50 -9.36
N ASN A 234 -3.72 20.24 -9.93
CA ASN A 234 -3.93 21.23 -10.99
C ASN A 234 -5.06 22.23 -10.67
N GLY A 235 -5.10 22.70 -9.40
CA GLY A 235 -6.09 23.67 -8.92
C GLY A 235 -7.48 23.11 -8.64
N LYS A 236 -7.73 21.83 -8.93
CA LYS A 236 -9.00 21.16 -8.63
C LYS A 236 -8.95 20.51 -7.26
N LYS A 237 -9.78 20.96 -6.33
CA LYS A 237 -9.95 20.33 -5.01
C LYS A 237 -10.63 18.97 -5.16
N MET A 238 -10.10 17.97 -4.47
CA MET A 238 -10.57 16.58 -4.51
C MET A 238 -10.34 15.91 -3.16
N LYS A 239 -11.07 14.83 -2.89
CA LYS A 239 -10.74 13.92 -1.78
C LYS A 239 -9.47 13.12 -2.12
N VAL A 240 -8.80 12.58 -1.10
CA VAL A 240 -7.50 11.89 -1.26
C VAL A 240 -7.58 10.74 -2.26
N SER A 241 -8.63 9.92 -2.21
CA SER A 241 -8.79 8.81 -3.16
C SER A 241 -8.86 9.26 -4.61
N ASP A 242 -9.53 10.39 -4.91
CA ASP A 242 -9.61 10.93 -6.27
C ASP A 242 -8.27 11.56 -6.70
N ILE A 243 -7.52 12.17 -5.75
CA ILE A 243 -6.15 12.64 -5.99
C ILE A 243 -5.27 11.46 -6.40
N ILE A 244 -5.31 10.36 -5.67
CA ILE A 244 -4.52 9.15 -5.98
C ILE A 244 -4.88 8.60 -7.36
N ARG A 245 -6.17 8.50 -7.71
CA ARG A 245 -6.61 8.07 -9.05
C ARG A 245 -6.06 8.96 -10.16
N GLU A 246 -6.14 10.28 -9.98
CA GLU A 246 -5.63 11.23 -10.98
C GLU A 246 -4.10 11.15 -11.09
N LEU A 247 -3.40 11.02 -9.97
CA LEU A 247 -1.94 10.86 -9.98
C LEU A 247 -1.51 9.50 -10.57
N ASN A 248 -2.29 8.43 -10.37
CA ASN A 248 -2.06 7.14 -11.03
C ASN A 248 -2.19 7.27 -12.56
N ARG A 249 -3.21 8.01 -13.03
CA ARG A 249 -3.39 8.27 -14.45
C ARG A 249 -2.23 9.07 -15.05
N LEU A 250 -1.83 10.14 -14.38
CA LEU A 250 -0.72 10.99 -14.82
C LEU A 250 0.62 10.27 -14.75
N GLY A 251 0.91 9.63 -13.62
CA GLY A 251 2.17 8.90 -13.41
C GLY A 251 2.30 7.69 -14.33
N GLY A 252 1.23 6.92 -14.50
CA GLY A 252 1.20 5.78 -15.40
C GLY A 252 1.47 6.18 -16.86
N LYS A 253 0.86 7.29 -17.33
CA LYS A 253 1.12 7.87 -18.65
C LYS A 253 2.60 8.19 -18.89
N HIS A 254 3.31 8.62 -17.85
CA HIS A 254 4.71 9.04 -17.93
C HIS A 254 5.71 8.00 -17.45
N GLY A 255 5.29 6.75 -17.22
CA GLY A 255 6.16 5.65 -16.83
C GLY A 255 6.75 5.79 -15.42
N ILE A 256 6.03 6.46 -14.50
CA ILE A 256 6.49 6.73 -13.15
C ILE A 256 6.05 5.61 -12.19
N GLY A 257 6.89 5.31 -11.20
CA GLY A 257 6.54 4.47 -10.06
C GLY A 257 6.68 2.97 -10.32
N ILE A 258 7.53 2.56 -11.23
CA ILE A 258 7.94 1.17 -11.44
C ILE A 258 9.10 0.86 -10.50
N ILE A 259 8.91 -0.10 -9.61
CA ILE A 259 9.88 -0.46 -8.57
C ILE A 259 10.15 -1.96 -8.63
N ASP A 260 11.36 -2.35 -9.02
CA ASP A 260 11.86 -3.73 -8.93
C ASP A 260 12.71 -3.88 -7.66
N ILE A 261 12.30 -4.78 -6.77
CA ILE A 261 12.96 -4.97 -5.48
C ILE A 261 13.08 -6.45 -5.13
N VAL A 262 14.23 -6.82 -4.61
CA VAL A 262 14.41 -8.05 -3.83
C VAL A 262 14.32 -7.66 -2.36
N GLU A 263 13.17 -7.89 -1.74
CA GLU A 263 12.87 -7.50 -0.36
C GLU A 263 13.07 -8.63 0.64
N ASN A 264 13.28 -8.26 1.91
CA ASN A 264 13.32 -9.23 3.01
C ASN A 264 11.93 -9.36 3.62
N ARG A 265 11.29 -10.53 3.42
CA ARG A 265 10.00 -10.83 4.03
C ARG A 265 10.11 -11.01 5.55
N VAL A 266 9.06 -10.66 6.28
CA VAL A 266 8.96 -10.87 7.74
C VAL A 266 9.17 -12.33 8.13
N VAL A 267 8.72 -13.25 7.28
CA VAL A 267 8.90 -14.70 7.45
C VAL A 267 10.35 -15.17 7.24
N GLY A 268 11.30 -14.28 6.94
CA GLY A 268 12.74 -14.54 6.95
C GLY A 268 13.35 -14.92 5.60
N MET A 269 12.58 -14.94 4.50
CA MET A 269 13.11 -15.20 3.16
C MET A 269 13.17 -13.93 2.31
N LYS A 270 14.03 -13.93 1.29
CA LYS A 270 14.00 -12.92 0.24
C LYS A 270 12.95 -13.25 -0.81
N SER A 271 12.33 -12.20 -1.35
CA SER A 271 11.38 -12.32 -2.46
C SER A 271 11.55 -11.15 -3.41
N ARG A 272 11.45 -11.40 -4.71
CA ARG A 272 11.45 -10.36 -5.73
C ARG A 272 10.02 -10.07 -6.16
N GLY A 273 9.70 -8.79 -6.25
CA GLY A 273 8.48 -8.29 -6.83
C GLY A 273 8.71 -7.02 -7.62
N VAL A 274 7.87 -6.81 -8.64
CA VAL A 274 7.78 -5.53 -9.33
C VAL A 274 6.48 -4.86 -8.91
N TYR A 275 6.58 -3.62 -8.48
CA TYR A 275 5.45 -2.81 -8.03
C TYR A 275 5.21 -1.66 -8.98
N GLU A 276 3.96 -1.40 -9.32
CA GLU A 276 3.53 -0.16 -9.97
C GLU A 276 2.84 0.71 -8.90
N THR A 277 3.42 1.85 -8.59
CA THR A 277 2.89 2.81 -7.62
C THR A 277 3.00 4.24 -8.19
N PRO A 278 2.40 4.53 -9.35
CA PRO A 278 2.64 5.78 -10.05
C PRO A 278 2.19 7.00 -9.25
N GLY A 279 0.96 7.02 -8.77
CA GLY A 279 0.43 8.13 -7.98
C GLY A 279 1.10 8.26 -6.62
N GLY A 280 1.40 7.13 -5.99
CA GLY A 280 2.10 7.11 -4.70
C GLY A 280 3.50 7.69 -4.80
N THR A 281 4.25 7.36 -5.82
CA THR A 281 5.60 7.91 -6.06
C THR A 281 5.55 9.43 -6.24
N ILE A 282 4.59 9.94 -7.02
CA ILE A 282 4.39 11.39 -7.19
C ILE A 282 4.02 12.04 -5.86
N LEU A 283 3.11 11.44 -5.11
CA LEU A 283 2.62 12.00 -3.85
C LEU A 283 3.72 12.07 -2.78
N TYR A 284 4.56 11.03 -2.67
CA TYR A 284 5.71 11.01 -1.77
C TYR A 284 6.72 12.10 -2.13
N GLU A 285 7.07 12.22 -3.40
CA GLU A 285 8.02 13.23 -3.87
C GLU A 285 7.49 14.64 -3.64
N ALA A 286 6.21 14.90 -3.94
CA ALA A 286 5.59 16.21 -3.73
C ALA A 286 5.54 16.60 -2.24
N HIS A 287 5.17 15.66 -1.37
CA HIS A 287 5.14 15.89 0.06
C HIS A 287 6.54 16.18 0.62
N GLN A 288 7.55 15.41 0.20
CA GLN A 288 8.93 15.61 0.62
C GLN A 288 9.48 16.99 0.18
N GLN A 289 9.21 17.39 -1.06
CA GLN A 289 9.61 18.72 -1.55
C GLN A 289 9.04 19.85 -0.70
N LEU A 290 7.80 19.69 -0.21
CA LEU A 290 7.18 20.71 0.65
C LEU A 290 7.83 20.72 2.04
N GLU A 291 8.12 19.57 2.62
CA GLU A 291 8.82 19.46 3.91
C GLU A 291 10.21 20.09 3.88
N GLU A 292 10.94 19.98 2.77
CA GLU A 292 12.27 20.60 2.59
C GLU A 292 12.26 22.11 2.85
N LEU A 293 11.15 22.79 2.63
CA LEU A 293 11.01 24.22 2.91
C LEU A 293 10.64 24.54 4.37
N ILE A 294 10.00 23.61 5.07
CA ILE A 294 9.23 23.91 6.29
C ILE A 294 9.85 23.31 7.53
N LEU A 295 10.41 22.12 7.44
CA LEU A 295 10.99 21.45 8.60
C LEU A 295 12.41 21.95 8.86
N ASP A 296 12.71 22.22 10.13
CA ASP A 296 14.08 22.52 10.55
C ASP A 296 14.97 21.27 10.48
N ARG A 297 16.30 21.48 10.55
CA ARG A 297 17.31 20.44 10.41
C ARG A 297 17.12 19.29 11.40
N ASP A 298 16.89 19.61 12.67
CA ASP A 298 16.86 18.61 13.74
C ASP A 298 15.56 17.78 13.66
N THR A 299 14.44 18.44 13.39
CA THR A 299 13.15 17.77 13.13
C THR A 299 13.23 16.85 11.90
N THR A 300 13.86 17.31 10.81
CA THR A 300 14.04 16.50 9.60
C THR A 300 14.88 15.25 9.89
N THR A 301 15.98 15.41 10.63
CA THR A 301 16.87 14.29 10.99
C THR A 301 16.13 13.23 11.81
N GLU A 302 15.41 13.64 12.85
CA GLU A 302 14.69 12.70 13.69
C GLU A 302 13.51 12.07 12.95
N LYS A 303 12.80 12.85 12.11
CA LYS A 303 11.71 12.33 11.30
C LYS A 303 12.14 11.18 10.39
N ILE A 304 13.33 11.23 9.80
CA ILE A 304 13.89 10.14 8.97
C ILE A 304 14.01 8.84 9.79
N ASN A 305 14.51 8.93 11.03
CA ASN A 305 14.62 7.77 11.93
C ASN A 305 13.24 7.19 12.27
N VAL A 306 12.29 8.05 12.61
CA VAL A 306 10.91 7.68 12.92
C VAL A 306 10.23 7.08 11.68
N ALA A 307 10.42 7.65 10.49
CA ALA A 307 9.89 7.15 9.23
C ALA A 307 10.31 5.72 8.92
N ASN A 308 11.63 5.43 9.07
CA ASN A 308 12.15 4.08 8.88
C ASN A 308 11.53 3.08 9.86
N LYS A 309 11.38 3.47 11.13
CA LYS A 309 10.75 2.61 12.14
C LYS A 309 9.25 2.44 11.86
N PHE A 310 8.56 3.50 11.45
CA PHE A 310 7.15 3.45 11.06
C PHE A 310 6.93 2.51 9.89
N ALA A 311 7.75 2.62 8.83
CA ALA A 311 7.70 1.72 7.67
C ALA A 311 7.90 0.25 8.07
N GLN A 312 8.86 -0.04 8.94
CA GLN A 312 9.09 -1.39 9.47
C GLN A 312 7.86 -1.93 10.22
N VAL A 313 7.29 -1.13 11.10
CA VAL A 313 6.11 -1.52 11.90
C VAL A 313 4.91 -1.82 11.01
N ILE A 314 4.68 -1.01 9.96
CA ILE A 314 3.61 -1.23 8.97
C ILE A 314 3.88 -2.49 8.16
N TYR A 315 5.11 -2.66 7.66
CA TYR A 315 5.49 -3.83 6.86
C TYR A 315 5.28 -5.14 7.61
N GLU A 316 5.59 -5.15 8.91
CA GLU A 316 5.44 -6.29 9.81
C GLU A 316 3.99 -6.58 10.26
N GLY A 317 3.01 -5.78 9.79
CA GLY A 317 1.58 -5.97 10.15
C GLY A 317 1.21 -5.51 11.56
N LYS A 318 2.01 -4.63 12.16
CA LYS A 318 1.85 -4.13 13.53
C LYS A 318 1.06 -2.82 13.58
N TRP A 319 0.04 -2.68 12.73
CA TRP A 319 -0.79 -1.47 12.66
C TRP A 319 -1.48 -1.16 13.99
N GLU A 320 -2.08 -2.19 14.62
CA GLU A 320 -2.82 -2.07 15.87
C GLU A 320 -1.90 -2.19 17.11
N THR A 321 -0.83 -1.37 17.17
CA THR A 321 0.12 -1.40 18.29
C THR A 321 0.38 -0.03 18.88
N PRO A 322 0.60 0.08 20.22
CA PRO A 322 0.96 1.35 20.86
C PRO A 322 2.20 2.01 20.26
N LEU A 323 3.16 1.22 19.76
CA LEU A 323 4.35 1.77 19.10
C LEU A 323 3.98 2.52 17.81
N ARG A 324 3.12 1.93 16.96
CA ARG A 324 2.67 2.60 15.74
C ARG A 324 1.95 3.91 16.08
N GLU A 325 1.08 3.92 17.09
CA GLU A 325 0.35 5.12 17.53
C GLU A 325 1.31 6.21 18.01
N ALA A 326 2.31 5.87 18.81
CA ALA A 326 3.30 6.82 19.30
C ALA A 326 4.14 7.42 18.15
N LEU A 327 4.56 6.59 17.19
CA LEU A 327 5.28 7.06 16.00
C LEU A 327 4.41 7.96 15.14
N GLN A 328 3.14 7.61 14.95
CA GLN A 328 2.17 8.43 14.20
C GLN A 328 1.95 9.78 14.88
N ALA A 329 1.78 9.83 16.19
CA ALA A 329 1.61 11.08 16.92
C ALA A 329 2.81 12.02 16.76
N PHE A 330 4.04 11.48 16.76
CA PHE A 330 5.24 12.26 16.43
C PHE A 330 5.16 12.82 15.00
N ILE A 331 4.84 11.98 14.02
CA ILE A 331 4.74 12.38 12.62
C ILE A 331 3.68 13.47 12.46
N GLU A 332 2.47 13.27 12.97
CA GLU A 332 1.37 14.24 12.90
C GLU A 332 1.77 15.60 13.46
N LYS A 333 2.52 15.61 14.56
CA LYS A 333 3.04 16.85 15.15
C LYS A 333 3.95 17.60 14.18
N THR A 334 4.78 16.91 13.40
CA THR A 334 5.66 17.54 12.41
C THR A 334 4.89 18.14 11.23
N GLN A 335 3.64 17.74 11.00
CA GLN A 335 2.82 18.14 9.85
C GLN A 335 2.03 19.43 10.06
N GLU A 336 1.96 20.00 11.26
CA GLU A 336 1.10 21.15 11.58
C GLU A 336 1.30 22.34 10.62
N TYR A 337 2.51 22.53 10.12
CA TYR A 337 2.87 23.63 9.20
C TYR A 337 3.15 23.18 7.76
N VAL A 338 3.05 21.88 7.47
CA VAL A 338 3.32 21.35 6.12
C VAL A 338 2.15 21.67 5.20
N THR A 339 2.10 22.94 4.79
CA THR A 339 1.04 23.53 3.98
C THR A 339 1.66 24.37 2.88
N GLY A 340 1.21 24.17 1.64
CA GLY A 340 1.75 24.90 0.50
C GLY A 340 1.43 24.25 -0.83
N GLU A 341 2.14 24.70 -1.85
CA GLU A 341 1.99 24.24 -3.23
C GLU A 341 3.30 23.74 -3.77
N VAL A 342 3.24 22.59 -4.47
CA VAL A 342 4.39 21.98 -5.16
C VAL A 342 4.06 21.86 -6.64
N LYS A 343 5.00 22.25 -7.49
CA LYS A 343 4.94 22.10 -8.93
C LYS A 343 6.10 21.27 -9.44
N PHE A 344 5.81 20.31 -10.31
CA PHE A 344 6.82 19.48 -10.98
C PHE A 344 6.40 19.15 -12.40
N ARG A 345 7.35 18.62 -13.17
CA ARG A 345 7.12 18.11 -14.52
C ARG A 345 7.38 16.61 -14.55
N LEU A 346 6.40 15.85 -15.00
CA LEU A 346 6.49 14.41 -15.23
C LEU A 346 7.08 14.16 -16.61
N TYR A 347 8.11 13.33 -16.70
CA TYR A 347 8.76 13.03 -17.97
C TYR A 347 9.53 11.71 -17.90
N LYS A 348 9.11 10.73 -18.71
CA LYS A 348 9.82 9.45 -18.92
C LYS A 348 10.40 8.85 -17.63
N GLY A 349 9.53 8.50 -16.71
CA GLY A 349 9.90 7.89 -15.42
C GLY A 349 10.44 8.88 -14.36
N ASN A 350 10.59 10.16 -14.69
CA ASN A 350 11.18 11.16 -13.80
C ASN A 350 10.15 12.18 -13.31
N ILE A 351 10.34 12.61 -12.06
CA ILE A 351 9.63 13.74 -11.45
C ILE A 351 10.64 14.87 -11.32
N ILE A 352 10.48 15.92 -12.12
CA ILE A 352 11.42 17.05 -12.20
C ILE A 352 10.85 18.22 -11.42
N LYS A 353 11.54 18.67 -10.38
CA LYS A 353 11.14 19.82 -9.55
C LYS A 353 10.98 21.08 -10.41
N ALA A 354 9.86 21.79 -10.24
CA ALA A 354 9.54 23.01 -11.00
C ALA A 354 9.14 24.20 -10.11
N GLY A 355 9.13 24.00 -8.80
CA GLY A 355 8.89 25.04 -7.81
C GLY A 355 8.06 24.56 -6.62
N THR A 356 8.29 25.18 -5.47
CA THR A 356 7.58 24.87 -4.22
C THR A 356 7.38 26.19 -3.46
N THR A 357 6.19 26.40 -2.92
CA THR A 357 5.86 27.58 -2.12
C THR A 357 5.12 27.19 -0.85
N SER A 358 5.42 27.87 0.24
CA SER A 358 4.73 27.71 1.51
C SER A 358 4.70 29.02 2.29
N PRO A 359 3.58 29.35 2.97
CA PRO A 359 3.54 30.47 3.90
C PRO A 359 4.40 30.23 5.15
N TYR A 360 4.81 28.98 5.40
CA TYR A 360 5.61 28.57 6.54
C TYR A 360 7.07 28.22 6.16
N SER A 361 7.52 28.67 4.98
CA SER A 361 8.88 28.42 4.50
C SER A 361 9.93 28.98 5.45
N LEU A 362 10.91 28.15 5.80
CA LEU A 362 12.12 28.56 6.52
C LEU A 362 13.20 29.07 5.56
N TYR A 363 13.05 28.84 4.25
CA TYR A 363 13.98 29.32 3.24
C TYR A 363 13.86 30.85 3.12
N ASN A 364 14.96 31.54 3.36
CA ASN A 364 15.07 32.99 3.26
C ASN A 364 16.13 33.35 2.21
N GLU A 365 15.67 33.86 1.06
CA GLU A 365 16.55 34.25 -0.05
C GLU A 365 17.59 35.28 0.36
N SER A 366 17.23 36.25 1.22
CA SER A 366 18.14 37.30 1.67
C SER A 366 19.31 36.78 2.51
N ILE A 367 19.14 35.63 3.18
CA ILE A 367 20.21 34.97 3.97
C ILE A 367 20.97 33.97 3.10
N ALA A 368 20.27 33.22 2.26
CA ALA A 368 20.84 32.11 1.48
C ALA A 368 21.46 32.56 0.14
N SER A 369 21.24 33.82 -0.28
CA SER A 369 21.70 34.32 -1.57
C SER A 369 23.22 34.45 -1.63
N PHE A 370 23.82 34.03 -2.75
CA PHE A 370 25.23 34.31 -3.08
C PHE A 370 25.49 35.77 -3.49
N LYS A 371 24.45 36.58 -3.63
CA LYS A 371 24.56 38.03 -3.80
C LYS A 371 24.86 38.62 -2.43
N THR A 372 25.68 39.70 -2.37
CA THR A 372 25.94 40.43 -1.13
C THR A 372 24.61 40.84 -0.49
N GLY A 373 24.26 40.22 0.61
CA GLY A 373 23.09 40.54 1.43
C GLY A 373 23.54 41.01 2.80
N ASP A 374 22.96 42.07 3.29
CA ASP A 374 23.34 42.72 4.55
C ASP A 374 22.74 42.00 5.80
N MET A 375 22.05 40.86 5.62
CA MET A 375 21.30 40.22 6.71
C MET A 375 22.08 39.15 7.46
N TYR A 376 23.27 38.72 7.00
CA TYR A 376 24.12 37.74 7.64
C TYR A 376 25.53 38.27 7.82
N ASP A 377 25.99 38.35 9.07
CA ASP A 377 27.38 38.67 9.38
C ASP A 377 28.22 37.40 9.25
N HIS A 378 29.16 37.38 8.28
CA HIS A 378 30.04 36.23 8.05
C HIS A 378 30.94 35.89 9.27
N HIS A 379 31.20 36.86 10.15
CA HIS A 379 32.00 36.65 11.38
C HIS A 379 31.27 35.81 12.43
N ASP A 380 29.93 35.70 12.38
CA ASP A 380 29.17 34.81 13.27
C ASP A 380 29.58 33.34 13.08
N ALA A 381 30.00 32.97 11.87
CA ALA A 381 30.46 31.61 11.56
C ALA A 381 31.78 31.26 12.33
N ASP A 382 32.67 32.21 12.58
CA ASP A 382 33.93 31.94 13.24
C ASP A 382 33.71 31.39 14.66
N GLY A 383 32.86 32.06 15.43
CA GLY A 383 32.52 31.63 16.78
C GLY A 383 31.81 30.27 16.81
N PHE A 384 30.86 30.06 15.91
CA PHE A 384 30.15 28.80 15.77
C PHE A 384 31.12 27.64 15.44
N ILE A 385 31.98 27.82 14.41
CA ILE A 385 32.93 26.78 13.95
C ILE A 385 33.92 26.42 15.05
N ASN A 386 34.43 27.43 15.77
CA ASN A 386 35.38 27.20 16.87
C ASN A 386 34.79 26.37 18.01
N LEU A 387 33.52 26.60 18.36
CA LEU A 387 32.86 25.86 19.43
C LEU A 387 32.33 24.49 18.97
N PHE A 388 31.84 24.41 17.74
CA PHE A 388 31.31 23.17 17.20
C PHE A 388 32.37 22.13 16.86
N GLY A 389 33.61 22.58 16.59
CA GLY A 389 34.77 21.76 16.30
C GLY A 389 35.52 21.21 17.52
N LEU A 390 35.11 21.56 18.77
CA LEU A 390 35.68 21.04 20.01
C LEU A 390 35.15 19.64 20.31
#